data_11887aebc66a7e20afef82b3a0c420b5
#
_entry.id   11887aebc66a7e20afef82b3a0c420b5
#
_cell.length_a   1.000
_cell.length_b   1.000
_cell.length_c   1.000
_cell.angle_alpha   90.00
_cell.angle_beta   90.00
_cell.angle_gamma   90.00
#
_symmetry.space_group_name_H-M   'P 1'
#
loop_
_entity.id
_entity.type
_entity.pdbx_description
1 polymer ?
#
loop_
_entity_poly.entity_id
_entity_poly.type
_entity_poly.pdbx_seq_one_letter_code
_entity_poly.pdbx_strand_id
1 'polypeptide(L)'
;RSVPLGFIPTGWYPTAVRVLSDNRIVVLNGRGLRSFPNPRGPNPTRPETEQAGESVQYVARMQTGTVSFIDPPSEEQLEKYSQTVFENTPYRDELLEDAGGGGNSPIPSRPGDPSPIKHVVYILKENRTYDQVFGDLKPGKGDPSLVLFNEAAAPNHRKLAREFVLLDNFYVNGDTNADGYNWSIAAIAPDYVQKLWPNTYGRRRNYHDFEGGDPAAMPPTGYLWTQAAAAGISMRNYGHFVVNRPLDKVQDGIHVEVVREPVLNRVTNLRFRGLDPDYPDVERAKVFLADLAEFEKTGQMPSLLLMRLGNDRTSGLAPGKVAPLSAFADNDAALGMIVEGISKSRFWPQTAIFVMEDNAQNGPDHVDSHRSVAFVISPYSRRGAVDSTMYNTTSMLRTIELILGLRPMTMFDAAARPMFNAMQNTPDTRPYTAEKPRIPLNERNPGTRRGDNHAP
;
A
#
# COMPACT_ATOMS: atom_id res chain seq x y z
N ARG A 1 27.06 -14.23 -30.63
CA ARG A 1 26.27 -13.36 -29.73
C ARG A 1 24.88 -13.26 -30.29
N SER A 2 23.84 -13.48 -29.47
CA SER A 2 22.45 -13.18 -29.84
C SER A 2 22.25 -11.67 -29.83
N VAL A 3 21.53 -11.16 -30.82
CA VAL A 3 21.17 -9.73 -30.92
C VAL A 3 19.65 -9.65 -30.97
N PRO A 4 18.99 -8.77 -30.19
CA PRO A 4 17.56 -8.53 -30.32
C PRO A 4 17.28 -7.93 -31.71
N LEU A 5 16.34 -8.52 -32.45
CA LEU A 5 15.91 -8.02 -33.76
C LEU A 5 14.69 -7.09 -33.67
N GLY A 6 13.92 -7.20 -32.60
CA GLY A 6 12.70 -6.42 -32.36
C GLY A 6 11.88 -6.95 -31.20
N PHE A 7 10.69 -6.41 -31.03
CA PHE A 7 9.76 -6.75 -29.97
C PHE A 7 8.42 -7.19 -30.56
N ILE A 8 7.77 -8.15 -29.90
CA ILE A 8 6.44 -8.63 -30.27
C ILE A 8 5.46 -8.29 -29.14
N PRO A 9 4.39 -7.53 -29.39
CA PRO A 9 3.38 -7.24 -28.36
C PRO A 9 2.63 -8.52 -27.99
N THR A 10 2.47 -8.75 -26.67
CA THR A 10 1.78 -9.90 -26.13
C THR A 10 0.72 -9.44 -25.11
N GLY A 11 0.07 -10.38 -24.40
CA GLY A 11 -0.76 -10.06 -23.27
C GLY A 11 0.05 -9.59 -22.06
N TRP A 12 -0.65 -9.24 -20.99
CA TRP A 12 -0.04 -8.69 -19.78
C TRP A 12 0.71 -9.76 -19.00
N TYR A 13 1.92 -9.42 -18.55
CA TYR A 13 2.79 -10.25 -17.75
C TYR A 13 3.14 -11.59 -18.45
N PRO A 14 3.93 -11.57 -19.54
CA PRO A 14 4.38 -12.78 -20.19
C PRO A 14 5.25 -13.62 -19.25
N THR A 15 4.88 -14.88 -19.01
CA THR A 15 5.50 -15.77 -18.03
C THR A 15 6.27 -16.93 -18.66
N ALA A 16 5.92 -17.31 -19.87
CA ALA A 16 6.62 -18.36 -20.60
C ALA A 16 6.44 -18.19 -22.11
N VAL A 17 7.45 -18.62 -22.86
CA VAL A 17 7.45 -18.67 -24.32
C VAL A 17 7.89 -20.04 -24.81
N ARG A 18 7.28 -20.52 -25.89
CA ARG A 18 7.67 -21.73 -26.60
C ARG A 18 7.53 -21.51 -28.10
N VAL A 19 8.41 -22.14 -28.88
CA VAL A 19 8.30 -22.21 -30.32
C VAL A 19 7.82 -23.64 -30.68
N LEU A 20 6.74 -23.71 -31.45
CA LEU A 20 6.15 -24.97 -31.90
C LEU A 20 6.92 -25.53 -33.10
N SER A 21 6.60 -26.79 -33.50
CA SER A 21 7.23 -27.45 -34.63
C SER A 21 6.95 -26.79 -35.99
N ASP A 22 5.87 -26.03 -36.09
CA ASP A 22 5.48 -25.19 -37.23
C ASP A 22 6.05 -23.76 -37.18
N ASN A 23 6.96 -23.49 -36.27
CA ASN A 23 7.61 -22.21 -35.98
C ASN A 23 6.68 -21.13 -35.37
N ARG A 24 5.44 -21.42 -35.06
CA ARG A 24 4.61 -20.47 -34.30
C ARG A 24 5.16 -20.28 -32.90
N ILE A 25 5.07 -19.04 -32.42
CA ILE A 25 5.48 -18.66 -31.08
C ILE A 25 4.24 -18.69 -30.20
N VAL A 26 4.29 -19.39 -29.07
CA VAL A 26 3.25 -19.40 -28.05
C VAL A 26 3.75 -18.69 -26.82
N VAL A 27 3.00 -17.68 -26.34
CA VAL A 27 3.32 -16.93 -25.12
C VAL A 27 2.19 -17.11 -24.12
N LEU A 28 2.53 -17.55 -22.91
CA LEU A 28 1.63 -17.58 -21.78
C LEU A 28 1.72 -16.25 -21.04
N ASN A 29 0.58 -15.61 -20.84
CA ASN A 29 0.48 -14.34 -20.11
C ASN A 29 -0.24 -14.60 -18.79
N GLY A 30 0.40 -14.29 -17.67
CA GLY A 30 -0.09 -14.55 -16.32
C GLY A 30 -1.18 -13.58 -15.84
N ARG A 31 -1.44 -12.54 -16.62
CA ARG A 31 -2.54 -11.60 -16.39
C ARG A 31 -3.49 -11.58 -17.57
N GLY A 32 -4.79 -11.37 -17.28
CA GLY A 32 -5.83 -11.25 -18.30
C GLY A 32 -5.91 -9.85 -18.89
N LEU A 33 -7.04 -9.56 -19.52
CA LEU A 33 -7.25 -8.28 -20.23
C LEU A 33 -7.76 -7.15 -19.33
N ARG A 34 -8.19 -7.46 -18.10
CA ARG A 34 -8.73 -6.51 -17.11
C ARG A 34 -8.77 -7.13 -15.71
N SER A 35 -8.85 -6.28 -14.70
CA SER A 35 -9.29 -6.64 -13.35
C SER A 35 -10.84 -6.56 -13.24
N PHE A 36 -11.38 -6.94 -12.08
CA PHE A 36 -12.83 -7.13 -11.93
C PHE A 36 -13.31 -6.58 -10.59
N PRO A 37 -14.58 -6.08 -10.53
CA PRO A 37 -15.25 -5.83 -9.27
C PRO A 37 -15.48 -7.14 -8.50
N ASN A 38 -15.48 -7.04 -7.17
CA ASN A 38 -15.72 -8.21 -6.31
C ASN A 38 -16.77 -7.93 -5.21
N PRO A 39 -18.01 -7.55 -5.55
CA PRO A 39 -19.03 -7.23 -4.55
C PRO A 39 -19.35 -8.39 -3.59
N ARG A 40 -18.94 -9.62 -3.91
CA ARG A 40 -18.96 -10.79 -3.02
C ARG A 40 -17.54 -11.14 -2.52
N GLY A 41 -16.71 -10.13 -2.31
CA GLY A 41 -15.37 -10.29 -1.76
C GLY A 41 -15.39 -10.83 -0.33
N PRO A 42 -14.21 -11.19 0.22
CA PRO A 42 -14.09 -11.67 1.59
C PRO A 42 -14.67 -10.69 2.60
N ASN A 43 -15.30 -11.22 3.64
CA ASN A 43 -15.87 -10.43 4.73
C ASN A 43 -15.30 -10.92 6.08
N PRO A 44 -14.42 -10.17 6.75
CA PRO A 44 -13.81 -10.57 8.00
C PRO A 44 -14.80 -10.67 9.18
N THR A 45 -16.02 -10.15 9.04
CA THR A 45 -17.05 -10.21 10.08
C THR A 45 -17.97 -11.42 9.95
N ARG A 46 -17.76 -12.29 8.96
CA ARG A 46 -18.52 -13.53 8.73
C ARG A 46 -17.65 -14.77 8.92
N PRO A 47 -18.21 -15.88 9.42
CA PRO A 47 -17.46 -17.13 9.53
C PRO A 47 -16.94 -17.62 8.16
N GLU A 48 -15.74 -18.18 8.13
CA GLU A 48 -15.19 -18.77 6.89
C GLU A 48 -16.09 -19.90 6.35
N THR A 49 -16.74 -20.65 7.23
CA THR A 49 -17.67 -21.74 6.85
C THR A 49 -18.89 -21.23 6.10
N GLU A 50 -19.41 -20.06 6.44
CA GLU A 50 -20.52 -19.43 5.70
C GLU A 50 -20.06 -18.91 4.34
N GLN A 51 -18.80 -18.49 4.24
CA GLN A 51 -18.21 -18.01 3.00
C GLN A 51 -17.72 -19.14 2.09
N ALA A 52 -17.42 -20.33 2.65
CA ALA A 52 -16.93 -21.47 1.87
C ALA A 52 -17.95 -22.05 0.90
N GLY A 53 -19.26 -21.96 1.21
CA GLY A 53 -20.37 -22.39 0.34
C GLY A 53 -20.75 -21.38 -0.71
N GLU A 54 -20.35 -20.12 -0.57
CA GLU A 54 -20.58 -19.06 -1.54
C GLU A 54 -19.39 -18.98 -2.51
N SER A 55 -19.65 -18.55 -3.76
CA SER A 55 -18.56 -18.22 -4.68
C SER A 55 -17.91 -16.88 -4.28
N VAL A 56 -17.12 -16.91 -3.20
CA VAL A 56 -16.39 -15.73 -2.71
C VAL A 56 -15.43 -15.26 -3.79
N GLN A 57 -15.57 -14.00 -4.16
CA GLN A 57 -14.73 -13.33 -5.16
C GLN A 57 -13.43 -12.84 -4.51
N TYR A 58 -12.62 -13.80 -4.07
CA TYR A 58 -11.29 -13.52 -3.55
C TYR A 58 -10.35 -13.13 -4.69
N VAL A 59 -9.61 -12.04 -4.56
CA VAL A 59 -8.77 -11.45 -5.61
C VAL A 59 -7.87 -12.48 -6.31
N ALA A 60 -7.20 -13.36 -5.56
CA ALA A 60 -6.34 -14.38 -6.12
C ALA A 60 -7.07 -15.48 -6.93
N ARG A 61 -8.40 -15.64 -6.75
CA ARG A 61 -9.24 -16.56 -7.53
C ARG A 61 -9.84 -15.91 -8.77
N MET A 62 -9.81 -14.60 -8.86
CA MET A 62 -10.37 -13.82 -9.96
C MET A 62 -9.33 -13.55 -11.06
N GLN A 63 -8.10 -13.90 -10.82
CA GLN A 63 -7.03 -13.75 -11.82
C GLN A 63 -7.32 -14.61 -13.03
N THR A 64 -7.19 -14.01 -14.19
CA THR A 64 -7.26 -14.67 -15.50
C THR A 64 -5.92 -14.56 -16.20
N GLY A 65 -5.63 -15.45 -17.12
CA GLY A 65 -4.49 -15.38 -18.02
C GLY A 65 -4.95 -15.43 -19.46
N THR A 66 -4.00 -15.22 -20.37
CA THR A 66 -4.22 -15.37 -21.81
C THR A 66 -3.10 -16.19 -22.44
N VAL A 67 -3.36 -16.73 -23.61
CA VAL A 67 -2.36 -17.40 -24.44
C VAL A 67 -2.33 -16.70 -25.79
N SER A 68 -1.16 -16.21 -26.19
CA SER A 68 -0.94 -15.63 -27.50
C SER A 68 -0.32 -16.67 -28.44
N PHE A 69 -0.93 -16.86 -29.61
CA PHE A 69 -0.37 -17.63 -30.72
C PHE A 69 0.05 -16.65 -31.78
N ILE A 70 1.33 -16.68 -32.16
CA ILE A 70 1.93 -15.69 -33.03
C ILE A 70 2.64 -16.42 -34.16
N ASP A 71 2.23 -16.12 -35.38
CA ASP A 71 2.93 -16.62 -36.56
C ASP A 71 4.32 -15.97 -36.65
N PRO A 72 5.34 -16.68 -37.22
CA PRO A 72 6.65 -16.10 -37.41
C PRO A 72 6.55 -14.77 -38.18
N PRO A 73 6.94 -13.63 -37.58
CA PRO A 73 6.78 -12.33 -38.24
C PRO A 73 7.82 -12.19 -39.39
N SER A 74 7.40 -11.53 -40.46
CA SER A 74 8.36 -10.98 -41.43
C SER A 74 9.13 -9.80 -40.81
N GLU A 75 10.20 -9.34 -41.44
CA GLU A 75 10.95 -8.15 -40.95
C GLU A 75 10.05 -6.92 -40.85
N GLU A 76 9.22 -6.65 -41.87
CA GLU A 76 8.27 -5.55 -41.87
C GLU A 76 7.23 -5.70 -40.72
N GLN A 77 6.74 -6.91 -40.48
CA GLN A 77 5.82 -7.18 -39.41
C GLN A 77 6.45 -7.00 -38.01
N LEU A 78 7.71 -7.41 -37.86
CA LEU A 78 8.46 -7.25 -36.62
C LEU A 78 8.72 -5.77 -36.30
N GLU A 79 9.00 -4.97 -37.35
CA GLU A 79 9.14 -3.52 -37.21
C GLU A 79 7.83 -2.88 -36.68
N LYS A 80 6.68 -3.20 -37.28
CA LYS A 80 5.36 -2.76 -36.83
C LYS A 80 5.04 -3.19 -35.40
N TYR A 81 5.36 -4.43 -35.04
CA TYR A 81 5.21 -4.93 -33.69
C TYR A 81 6.08 -4.18 -32.70
N SER A 82 7.33 -3.92 -33.04
CA SER A 82 8.25 -3.15 -32.20
C SER A 82 7.74 -1.73 -31.98
N GLN A 83 7.23 -1.08 -33.01
CA GLN A 83 6.60 0.24 -32.90
C GLN A 83 5.39 0.19 -31.94
N THR A 84 4.51 -0.81 -32.10
CA THR A 84 3.35 -1.00 -31.20
C THR A 84 3.77 -1.17 -29.75
N VAL A 85 4.84 -1.92 -29.49
CA VAL A 85 5.39 -2.10 -28.13
C VAL A 85 5.86 -0.77 -27.56
N PHE A 86 6.61 0.02 -28.33
CA PHE A 86 7.08 1.34 -27.88
C PHE A 86 5.93 2.33 -27.63
N GLU A 87 4.92 2.34 -28.51
CA GLU A 87 3.74 3.21 -28.35
C GLU A 87 2.91 2.86 -27.11
N ASN A 88 2.80 1.55 -26.80
CA ASN A 88 2.06 1.06 -25.63
C ASN A 88 2.85 1.13 -24.32
N THR A 89 4.16 1.37 -24.38
CA THR A 89 4.99 1.49 -23.19
C THR A 89 4.85 2.90 -22.61
N PRO A 90 4.31 3.06 -21.41
CA PRO A 90 4.13 4.39 -20.78
C PRO A 90 5.46 5.03 -20.37
N TYR A 91 6.51 4.22 -20.19
CA TYR A 91 7.83 4.69 -19.79
C TYR A 91 8.57 5.42 -20.92
N ARG A 92 9.20 6.53 -20.56
CA ARG A 92 10.15 7.28 -21.40
C ARG A 92 11.26 7.82 -20.50
N ASP A 93 12.47 7.94 -21.04
CA ASP A 93 13.63 8.40 -20.26
C ASP A 93 13.44 9.82 -19.70
N GLU A 94 12.68 10.66 -20.38
CA GLU A 94 12.35 12.02 -19.92
C GLU A 94 11.59 12.03 -18.61
N LEU A 95 10.82 10.97 -18.30
CA LEU A 95 10.05 10.84 -17.05
C LEU A 95 10.95 10.62 -15.81
N LEU A 96 12.22 10.25 -16.01
CA LEU A 96 13.20 10.20 -14.92
C LEU A 96 13.52 11.61 -14.40
N GLU A 97 13.52 12.59 -15.29
CA GLU A 97 13.93 13.98 -15.00
C GLU A 97 12.74 14.94 -14.86
N ASP A 98 11.60 14.65 -15.48
CA ASP A 98 10.41 15.49 -15.45
C ASP A 98 9.13 14.65 -15.46
N ALA A 99 8.38 14.69 -14.37
CA ALA A 99 7.09 14.01 -14.24
C ALA A 99 5.93 14.75 -14.93
N GLY A 100 6.18 15.94 -15.48
CA GLY A 100 5.19 16.80 -16.14
C GLY A 100 4.18 17.44 -15.18
N GLY A 101 3.43 18.40 -15.65
CA GLY A 101 2.09 18.79 -15.13
C GLY A 101 2.00 19.55 -13.80
N GLY A 102 3.10 19.86 -13.12
CA GLY A 102 3.09 20.34 -11.73
C GLY A 102 2.86 21.85 -11.48
N GLY A 103 2.44 22.64 -12.46
CA GLY A 103 2.54 24.12 -12.44
C GLY A 103 1.92 24.89 -11.27
N ASN A 104 0.95 24.35 -10.54
CA ASN A 104 0.33 25.00 -9.36
C ASN A 104 0.14 23.99 -8.22
N SER A 105 1.20 23.28 -7.85
CA SER A 105 1.20 22.25 -6.83
C SER A 105 2.44 22.39 -5.93
N PRO A 106 2.35 22.05 -4.62
CA PRO A 106 3.51 21.95 -3.74
C PRO A 106 4.42 20.76 -4.09
N ILE A 107 3.95 19.88 -4.98
CA ILE A 107 4.71 18.74 -5.50
C ILE A 107 5.55 19.25 -6.68
N PRO A 108 6.87 19.14 -6.65
CA PRO A 108 7.73 19.48 -7.80
C PRO A 108 7.45 18.58 -9.00
N SER A 109 7.68 19.08 -10.21
CA SER A 109 7.66 18.23 -11.41
C SER A 109 8.99 17.53 -11.69
N ARG A 110 10.08 18.03 -11.10
CA ARG A 110 11.43 17.49 -11.28
C ARG A 110 12.05 17.08 -9.95
N PRO A 111 12.79 15.96 -9.91
CA PRO A 111 13.60 15.60 -8.75
C PRO A 111 14.59 16.73 -8.40
N GLY A 112 14.63 17.09 -7.12
CA GLY A 112 15.52 18.14 -6.62
C GLY A 112 14.99 19.58 -6.73
N ASP A 113 13.90 19.83 -7.42
CA ASP A 113 13.22 21.12 -7.38
C ASP A 113 12.64 21.37 -5.96
N PRO A 114 12.57 22.64 -5.52
CA PRO A 114 12.16 22.95 -4.15
C PRO A 114 10.67 22.63 -3.91
N SER A 115 10.39 21.98 -2.78
CA SER A 115 9.06 21.80 -2.23
C SER A 115 8.92 22.59 -0.91
N PRO A 116 7.74 23.16 -0.61
CA PRO A 116 7.46 23.70 0.71
C PRO A 116 7.32 22.60 1.77
N ILE A 117 7.10 21.35 1.37
CA ILE A 117 7.00 20.18 2.24
C ILE A 117 8.42 19.67 2.52
N LYS A 118 8.78 19.59 3.80
CA LYS A 118 10.11 19.15 4.27
C LYS A 118 10.07 17.80 4.97
N HIS A 119 8.87 17.40 5.42
CA HIS A 119 8.66 16.17 6.17
C HIS A 119 7.55 15.36 5.52
N VAL A 120 7.86 14.13 5.18
CA VAL A 120 6.92 13.14 4.66
C VAL A 120 6.73 12.06 5.72
N VAL A 121 5.49 11.80 6.10
CA VAL A 121 5.10 10.65 6.93
C VAL A 121 4.36 9.68 6.04
N TYR A 122 4.95 8.52 5.80
CA TYR A 122 4.39 7.47 4.94
C TYR A 122 3.90 6.32 5.80
N ILE A 123 2.59 6.11 5.83
CA ILE A 123 1.92 5.11 6.66
C ILE A 123 1.33 4.02 5.76
N LEU A 124 1.80 2.78 5.93
CA LEU A 124 1.24 1.61 5.29
C LEU A 124 0.30 0.87 6.24
N LYS A 125 -0.87 0.53 5.71
CA LYS A 125 -1.95 -0.24 6.33
C LYS A 125 -2.20 -1.53 5.53
N GLU A 126 -3.18 -2.35 5.93
CA GLU A 126 -3.38 -3.66 5.30
C GLU A 126 -4.84 -4.00 5.00
N ASN A 127 -5.04 -4.50 3.76
CA ASN A 127 -6.14 -5.35 3.32
C ASN A 127 -7.53 -4.72 3.21
N ARG A 128 -7.70 -3.39 3.06
CA ARG A 128 -9.03 -2.80 2.96
C ARG A 128 -9.33 -2.23 1.58
N THR A 129 -10.56 -2.49 1.11
CA THR A 129 -11.11 -1.86 -0.09
C THR A 129 -11.76 -0.52 0.25
N TYR A 130 -11.96 0.32 -0.78
CA TYR A 130 -12.64 1.60 -0.64
C TYR A 130 -14.07 1.44 -0.10
N ASP A 131 -14.87 0.54 -0.68
CA ASP A 131 -16.28 0.38 -0.29
C ASP A 131 -16.47 -0.14 1.14
N GLN A 132 -15.53 -0.95 1.66
CA GLN A 132 -15.62 -1.40 3.04
C GLN A 132 -15.64 -0.26 4.06
N VAL A 133 -15.00 0.87 3.74
CA VAL A 133 -14.82 2.00 4.67
C VAL A 133 -15.59 3.23 4.22
N PHE A 134 -15.66 3.51 2.92
CA PHE A 134 -16.20 4.73 2.34
C PHE A 134 -17.39 4.51 1.39
N GLY A 135 -17.92 3.31 1.31
CA GLY A 135 -18.99 2.99 0.36
C GLY A 135 -20.22 3.89 0.45
N ASP A 136 -20.57 4.36 1.65
CA ASP A 136 -21.68 5.29 1.90
C ASP A 136 -21.24 6.76 2.02
N LEU A 137 -19.95 7.07 1.87
CA LEU A 137 -19.43 8.43 2.04
C LEU A 137 -19.72 9.27 0.79
N LYS A 138 -20.61 10.24 0.89
CA LYS A 138 -20.92 11.17 -0.19
C LYS A 138 -20.09 12.46 -0.07
N PRO A 139 -19.70 13.08 -1.21
CA PRO A 139 -20.09 12.78 -2.60
C PRO A 139 -19.24 11.72 -3.32
N GLY A 140 -18.42 10.91 -2.63
CA GLY A 140 -17.62 9.85 -3.24
C GLY A 140 -18.44 8.77 -3.96
N LYS A 141 -17.78 8.06 -4.88
CA LYS A 141 -18.39 7.03 -5.75
C LYS A 141 -18.32 5.63 -5.08
N GLY A 142 -19.02 5.45 -3.96
CA GLY A 142 -19.07 4.20 -3.21
C GLY A 142 -20.41 3.49 -3.30
N ASP A 143 -20.42 2.19 -2.95
CA ASP A 143 -21.62 1.36 -2.76
C ASP A 143 -21.88 1.19 -1.24
N PRO A 144 -22.97 1.81 -0.71
CA PRO A 144 -23.32 1.70 0.71
C PRO A 144 -23.61 0.28 1.20
N SER A 145 -24.00 -0.62 0.32
CA SER A 145 -24.30 -2.02 0.67
C SER A 145 -23.07 -2.84 1.04
N LEU A 146 -21.88 -2.36 0.67
CA LEU A 146 -20.59 -3.02 0.91
C LEU A 146 -19.83 -2.49 2.14
N VAL A 147 -20.41 -1.51 2.84
CA VAL A 147 -19.76 -0.92 4.04
C VAL A 147 -19.73 -1.95 5.17
N LEU A 148 -18.53 -2.23 5.65
CA LEU A 148 -18.27 -3.05 6.84
C LEU A 148 -17.84 -2.21 8.04
N PHE A 149 -17.01 -1.20 7.81
CA PHE A 149 -16.44 -0.32 8.82
C PHE A 149 -17.08 1.07 8.71
N ASN A 150 -18.26 1.18 9.30
CA ASN A 150 -19.09 2.39 9.26
C ASN A 150 -18.56 3.49 10.19
N GLU A 151 -19.35 4.55 10.37
CA GLU A 151 -19.02 5.72 11.20
C GLU A 151 -18.71 5.37 12.67
N ALA A 152 -19.21 4.22 13.19
CA ALA A 152 -18.91 3.80 14.56
C ALA A 152 -17.52 3.16 14.66
N ALA A 153 -17.10 2.40 13.66
CA ALA A 153 -15.82 1.71 13.63
C ALA A 153 -14.67 2.57 13.03
N ALA A 154 -15.01 3.55 12.18
CA ALA A 154 -14.06 4.33 11.39
C ALA A 154 -14.27 5.86 11.49
N PRO A 155 -14.52 6.46 12.66
CA PRO A 155 -14.85 7.89 12.77
C PRO A 155 -13.71 8.79 12.26
N ASN A 156 -12.44 8.46 12.52
CA ASN A 156 -11.28 9.23 12.08
C ASN A 156 -11.01 9.08 10.59
N HIS A 157 -11.03 7.88 10.02
CA HIS A 157 -10.88 7.68 8.57
C HIS A 157 -11.90 8.51 7.80
N ARG A 158 -13.15 8.46 8.21
CA ARG A 158 -14.26 9.16 7.55
C ARG A 158 -14.17 10.67 7.71
N LYS A 159 -13.77 11.14 8.89
CA LYS A 159 -13.52 12.57 9.15
C LYS A 159 -12.33 13.09 8.36
N LEU A 160 -11.22 12.35 8.32
CA LEU A 160 -10.05 12.69 7.50
C LEU A 160 -10.40 12.80 6.01
N ALA A 161 -11.18 11.86 5.49
CA ALA A 161 -11.65 11.90 4.11
C ALA A 161 -12.56 13.10 3.80
N ARG A 162 -13.39 13.55 4.79
CA ARG A 162 -14.24 14.74 4.63
C ARG A 162 -13.48 16.05 4.80
N GLU A 163 -12.52 16.10 5.72
CA GLU A 163 -11.79 17.34 6.02
C GLU A 163 -10.63 17.62 5.06
N PHE A 164 -9.98 16.59 4.58
CA PHE A 164 -8.92 16.70 3.58
C PHE A 164 -9.46 16.38 2.18
N VAL A 165 -8.75 15.60 1.39
CA VAL A 165 -9.22 15.21 0.07
C VAL A 165 -9.71 13.77 0.07
N LEU A 166 -10.94 13.54 -0.40
CA LEU A 166 -11.46 12.20 -0.63
C LEU A 166 -10.96 11.68 -1.98
N LEU A 167 -10.17 10.61 -1.95
CA LEU A 167 -9.68 9.90 -3.12
C LEU A 167 -10.62 8.73 -3.42
N ASP A 168 -11.53 8.86 -4.38
CA ASP A 168 -12.52 7.83 -4.67
C ASP A 168 -12.15 6.91 -5.85
N ASN A 169 -10.93 7.12 -6.39
CA ASN A 169 -10.42 6.38 -7.55
C ASN A 169 -8.92 6.02 -7.37
N PHE A 170 -8.58 5.52 -6.18
CA PHE A 170 -7.23 5.06 -5.84
C PHE A 170 -7.18 3.52 -5.84
N TYR A 171 -6.12 2.95 -6.44
CA TYR A 171 -5.94 1.51 -6.59
C TYR A 171 -4.59 1.05 -6.05
N VAL A 172 -4.57 -0.08 -5.35
CA VAL A 172 -3.33 -0.75 -4.98
C VAL A 172 -2.80 -1.57 -6.16
N ASN A 173 -1.47 -1.68 -6.26
CA ASN A 173 -0.83 -2.42 -7.35
C ASN A 173 -0.70 -3.92 -7.05
N GLY A 174 -0.85 -4.31 -5.78
CA GLY A 174 -0.72 -5.70 -5.35
C GLY A 174 -2.05 -6.42 -5.17
N ASP A 175 -2.03 -7.72 -5.41
CA ASP A 175 -3.17 -8.61 -5.19
C ASP A 175 -3.28 -9.05 -3.72
N THR A 176 -2.14 -9.22 -3.05
CA THR A 176 -2.01 -9.72 -1.67
C THR A 176 -0.95 -8.95 -0.91
N ASN A 177 -0.79 -9.23 0.40
CA ASN A 177 0.26 -8.60 1.18
C ASN A 177 1.67 -8.85 0.61
N ALA A 178 1.95 -10.03 0.08
CA ALA A 178 3.28 -10.38 -0.43
C ALA A 178 3.76 -9.47 -1.55
N ASP A 179 2.95 -9.28 -2.58
CA ASP A 179 3.28 -8.41 -3.71
C ASP A 179 2.95 -6.95 -3.44
N GLY A 180 1.82 -6.67 -2.79
CA GLY A 180 1.38 -5.32 -2.47
C GLY A 180 2.35 -4.55 -1.56
N TYR A 181 2.89 -5.23 -0.54
CA TYR A 181 3.89 -4.61 0.32
C TYR A 181 5.15 -4.24 -0.47
N ASN A 182 5.63 -5.12 -1.36
CA ASN A 182 6.77 -4.81 -2.24
C ASN A 182 6.47 -3.64 -3.18
N TRP A 183 5.29 -3.63 -3.82
CA TRP A 183 4.85 -2.49 -4.62
C TRP A 183 4.86 -1.18 -3.84
N SER A 184 4.46 -1.22 -2.58
CA SER A 184 4.34 -0.04 -1.72
C SER A 184 5.66 0.56 -1.26
N ILE A 185 6.74 -0.20 -1.29
CA ILE A 185 8.05 0.23 -0.77
C ILE A 185 9.17 0.25 -1.82
N ALA A 186 8.92 -0.34 -3.00
CA ALA A 186 9.92 -0.48 -4.05
C ALA A 186 9.40 -0.16 -5.46
N ALA A 187 8.12 0.21 -5.59
CA ALA A 187 7.44 0.43 -6.88
C ALA A 187 7.53 -0.78 -7.85
N ILE A 188 7.77 -1.97 -7.32
CA ILE A 188 7.81 -3.25 -8.03
C ILE A 188 7.70 -4.41 -7.04
N ALA A 189 6.98 -5.46 -7.43
CA ALA A 189 7.16 -6.77 -6.82
C ALA A 189 8.09 -7.59 -7.72
N PRO A 190 9.27 -8.04 -7.24
CA PRO A 190 10.22 -8.80 -8.04
C PRO A 190 9.61 -10.09 -8.63
N ASP A 191 10.20 -10.59 -9.69
CA ASP A 191 9.73 -11.81 -10.38
C ASP A 191 9.62 -13.03 -9.43
N TYR A 192 10.56 -13.16 -8.49
CA TYR A 192 10.48 -14.15 -7.42
C TYR A 192 9.19 -14.03 -6.60
N VAL A 193 8.85 -12.83 -6.13
CA VAL A 193 7.63 -12.57 -5.36
C VAL A 193 6.39 -12.85 -6.20
N GLN A 194 6.33 -12.31 -7.43
CA GLN A 194 5.19 -12.47 -8.33
C GLN A 194 4.89 -13.93 -8.71
N LYS A 195 5.91 -14.75 -8.87
CA LYS A 195 5.75 -16.16 -9.21
C LYS A 195 5.42 -17.06 -8.03
N LEU A 196 5.82 -16.66 -6.81
CA LEU A 196 5.71 -17.55 -5.65
C LEU A 196 4.51 -17.24 -4.74
N TRP A 197 4.05 -15.98 -4.66
CA TRP A 197 2.92 -15.65 -3.80
C TRP A 197 1.65 -16.46 -4.12
N PRO A 198 1.29 -16.79 -5.39
CA PRO A 198 0.10 -17.60 -5.66
C PRO A 198 0.16 -19.00 -5.02
N ASN A 199 1.34 -19.60 -4.93
CA ASN A 199 1.53 -20.88 -4.26
C ASN A 199 1.36 -20.76 -2.74
N THR A 200 1.93 -19.73 -2.14
CA THR A 200 1.85 -19.48 -0.69
C THR A 200 0.41 -19.23 -0.26
N TYR A 201 -0.29 -18.31 -0.92
CA TYR A 201 -1.70 -17.99 -0.63
C TYR A 201 -2.68 -19.06 -1.12
N GLY A 202 -2.27 -19.91 -2.07
CA GLY A 202 -2.99 -21.10 -2.50
C GLY A 202 -2.89 -22.29 -1.54
N ARG A 203 -2.33 -22.12 -0.33
CA ARG A 203 -2.11 -23.16 0.70
C ARG A 203 -1.27 -24.34 0.21
N ARG A 204 -0.40 -24.13 -0.78
CA ARG A 204 0.57 -25.14 -1.25
C ARG A 204 1.87 -24.99 -0.47
N ARG A 205 1.98 -25.54 0.67
CA ARG A 205 3.06 -25.84 1.63
C ARG A 205 4.42 -25.11 1.58
N ASN A 206 4.70 -24.17 0.69
CA ASN A 206 5.96 -23.47 0.63
C ASN A 206 5.79 -22.08 1.22
N TYR A 207 6.38 -21.84 2.37
CA TYR A 207 6.55 -20.49 2.90
C TYR A 207 7.69 -19.80 2.13
N HIS A 208 7.43 -18.61 1.66
CA HIS A 208 8.45 -17.74 1.07
C HIS A 208 8.52 -16.46 1.90
N ASP A 209 9.71 -15.97 2.12
CA ASP A 209 9.89 -14.67 2.76
C ASP A 209 9.78 -13.57 1.71
N PHE A 210 8.89 -12.62 1.96
CA PHE A 210 8.64 -11.47 1.10
C PHE A 210 9.11 -10.14 1.74
N GLU A 211 9.68 -10.18 2.94
CA GLU A 211 10.10 -9.02 3.72
C GLU A 211 11.62 -9.02 4.02
N GLY A 212 12.44 -9.26 2.99
CA GLY A 212 13.90 -9.08 3.04
C GLY A 212 14.69 -10.17 3.74
N GLY A 213 14.09 -11.31 4.12
CA GLY A 213 14.82 -12.46 4.65
C GLY A 213 15.46 -13.32 3.56
N ASP A 214 14.90 -13.29 2.34
CA ASP A 214 15.45 -13.96 1.17
C ASP A 214 15.98 -12.92 0.16
N PRO A 215 17.29 -12.98 -0.19
CA PRO A 215 17.86 -12.07 -1.19
C PRO A 215 17.15 -12.08 -2.55
N ALA A 216 16.52 -13.20 -2.93
CA ALA A 216 15.76 -13.30 -4.17
C ALA A 216 14.46 -12.45 -4.15
N ALA A 217 13.93 -12.12 -2.97
CA ALA A 217 12.78 -11.24 -2.81
C ALA A 217 13.16 -9.74 -2.83
N MET A 218 14.45 -9.41 -2.84
CA MET A 218 14.89 -8.02 -2.85
C MET A 218 14.76 -7.41 -4.25
N PRO A 219 14.17 -6.20 -4.36
CA PRO A 219 14.11 -5.48 -5.64
C PRO A 219 15.53 -5.13 -6.15
N PRO A 220 15.79 -5.17 -7.44
CA PRO A 220 17.13 -4.86 -8.01
C PRO A 220 17.59 -3.43 -7.67
N THR A 221 16.65 -2.48 -7.56
CA THR A 221 16.91 -1.07 -7.27
C THR A 221 16.88 -0.75 -5.77
N GLY A 222 16.65 -1.74 -4.92
CA GLY A 222 16.40 -1.55 -3.49
C GLY A 222 15.02 -0.97 -3.20
N TYR A 223 14.87 -0.36 -2.04
CA TYR A 223 13.63 0.17 -1.50
C TYR A 223 13.65 1.68 -1.43
N LEU A 224 12.51 2.32 -1.17
CA LEU A 224 12.40 3.76 -0.96
C LEU A 224 13.43 4.29 0.07
N TRP A 225 13.62 3.59 1.17
CA TRP A 225 14.65 3.94 2.17
C TRP A 225 16.09 3.77 1.68
N THR A 226 16.34 2.85 0.73
CA THR A 226 17.66 2.70 0.11
C THR A 226 17.99 3.94 -0.71
N GLN A 227 17.04 4.42 -1.51
CA GLN A 227 17.19 5.65 -2.31
C GLN A 227 17.34 6.88 -1.40
N ALA A 228 16.49 6.97 -0.36
CA ALA A 228 16.54 8.06 0.61
C ALA A 228 17.91 8.12 1.33
N ALA A 229 18.44 6.96 1.75
CA ALA A 229 19.77 6.90 2.39
C ALA A 229 20.89 7.32 1.42
N ALA A 230 20.84 6.86 0.17
CA ALA A 230 21.83 7.24 -0.85
C ALA A 230 21.80 8.75 -1.15
N ALA A 231 20.62 9.38 -1.05
CA ALA A 231 20.45 10.82 -1.21
C ALA A 231 20.71 11.64 0.08
N GLY A 232 21.08 10.99 1.17
CA GLY A 232 21.34 11.68 2.46
C GLY A 232 20.08 12.19 3.16
N ILE A 233 18.89 11.69 2.81
CA ILE A 233 17.62 12.05 3.45
C ILE A 233 17.56 11.46 4.85
N SER A 234 17.30 12.30 5.85
CA SER A 234 17.12 11.84 7.21
C SER A 234 15.83 11.02 7.37
N MET A 235 15.92 9.87 8.06
CA MET A 235 14.80 8.93 8.15
C MET A 235 14.56 8.47 9.58
N ARG A 236 13.31 8.00 9.83
CA ARG A 236 12.94 7.25 11.02
C ARG A 236 12.00 6.13 10.63
N ASN A 237 12.29 4.91 11.06
CA ASN A 237 11.50 3.71 10.78
C ASN A 237 10.68 3.27 12.00
N TYR A 238 9.41 3.02 11.77
CA TYR A 238 8.43 2.53 12.72
C TYR A 238 7.79 1.24 12.20
N GLY A 239 8.48 0.12 12.38
CA GLY A 239 7.93 -1.22 12.18
C GLY A 239 8.12 -1.88 10.82
N HIS A 240 8.86 -1.27 9.87
CA HIS A 240 9.22 -1.94 8.62
C HIS A 240 10.43 -2.84 8.81
N PHE A 241 10.39 -4.05 8.22
CA PHE A 241 11.48 -5.03 8.18
C PHE A 241 12.04 -5.38 9.56
N VAL A 242 11.17 -5.55 10.53
CA VAL A 242 11.54 -5.91 11.90
C VAL A 242 11.02 -7.28 12.31
N VAL A 243 11.78 -7.95 13.16
CA VAL A 243 11.33 -9.15 13.88
C VAL A 243 10.94 -8.71 15.29
N ASN A 244 9.70 -9.00 15.68
CA ASN A 244 9.20 -8.65 17.00
C ASN A 244 9.69 -9.64 18.05
N ARG A 245 10.02 -9.15 19.23
CA ARG A 245 10.20 -10.01 20.42
C ARG A 245 8.87 -10.62 20.83
N PRO A 246 8.84 -11.85 21.35
CA PRO A 246 7.68 -12.37 22.07
C PRO A 246 7.25 -11.38 23.18
N LEU A 247 5.95 -11.18 23.38
CA LEU A 247 5.43 -10.17 24.32
C LEU A 247 5.91 -10.38 25.76
N ASP A 248 6.04 -11.64 26.17
CA ASP A 248 6.56 -12.06 27.49
C ASP A 248 8.07 -11.83 27.66
N LYS A 249 8.79 -11.50 26.57
CA LYS A 249 10.22 -11.20 26.57
C LYS A 249 10.54 -9.72 26.31
N VAL A 250 9.52 -8.88 26.26
CA VAL A 250 9.72 -7.41 26.13
C VAL A 250 10.28 -6.87 27.44
N GLN A 251 11.43 -6.19 27.35
CA GLN A 251 12.09 -5.51 28.46
C GLN A 251 12.34 -4.05 28.10
N ASP A 252 12.18 -3.15 29.05
CA ASP A 252 12.38 -1.68 28.88
C ASP A 252 11.60 -1.08 27.71
N GLY A 253 10.48 -1.71 27.33
CA GLY A 253 9.68 -1.32 26.18
C GLY A 253 10.33 -1.61 24.82
N ILE A 254 11.38 -2.43 24.76
CA ILE A 254 12.04 -2.83 23.52
C ILE A 254 11.29 -4.01 22.88
N HIS A 255 10.52 -3.72 21.83
CA HIS A 255 9.69 -4.69 21.12
C HIS A 255 10.38 -5.33 19.93
N VAL A 256 11.38 -4.69 19.34
CA VAL A 256 12.10 -5.18 18.16
C VAL A 256 13.32 -5.98 18.59
N GLU A 257 13.44 -7.19 18.06
CA GLU A 257 14.59 -8.06 18.27
C GLU A 257 15.64 -7.91 17.17
N VAL A 258 15.19 -7.88 15.90
CA VAL A 258 16.06 -7.80 14.74
C VAL A 258 15.46 -6.80 13.75
N VAL A 259 16.32 -5.99 13.13
CA VAL A 259 16.01 -5.21 11.93
C VAL A 259 16.67 -5.93 10.76
N ARG A 260 15.87 -6.40 9.80
CA ARG A 260 16.37 -7.24 8.70
C ARG A 260 17.10 -6.44 7.63
N GLU A 261 16.74 -5.17 7.46
CA GLU A 261 17.29 -4.29 6.43
C GLU A 261 18.42 -3.43 7.03
N PRO A 262 19.69 -3.57 6.57
CA PRO A 262 20.83 -2.87 7.16
C PRO A 262 20.69 -1.35 7.15
N VAL A 263 20.08 -0.76 6.12
CA VAL A 263 19.85 0.68 6.02
C VAL A 263 18.95 1.19 7.16
N LEU A 264 17.99 0.38 7.60
CA LEU A 264 17.05 0.74 8.65
C LEU A 264 17.60 0.56 10.08
N ASN A 265 18.71 -0.16 10.27
CA ASN A 265 19.23 -0.50 11.61
C ASN A 265 19.40 0.71 12.52
N ARG A 266 19.98 1.82 11.99
CA ARG A 266 20.29 3.03 12.79
C ARG A 266 19.11 3.97 12.96
N VAL A 267 18.05 3.79 12.17
CA VAL A 267 16.91 4.70 12.10
C VAL A 267 15.62 4.08 12.64
N THR A 268 15.64 2.81 13.04
CA THR A 268 14.47 2.10 13.59
C THR A 268 14.23 2.46 15.05
N ASN A 269 12.98 2.82 15.38
CA ASN A 269 12.54 2.89 16.77
C ASN A 269 12.27 1.47 17.29
N LEU A 270 13.15 0.97 18.16
CA LEU A 270 13.07 -0.40 18.69
C LEU A 270 11.89 -0.61 19.65
N ARG A 271 11.22 0.45 20.11
CA ARG A 271 10.02 0.39 20.94
C ARG A 271 8.75 0.25 20.10
N PHE A 272 8.80 0.62 18.82
CA PHE A 272 7.67 0.49 17.92
C PHE A 272 7.58 -0.94 17.38
N ARG A 273 6.60 -1.70 17.88
CA ARG A 273 6.37 -3.08 17.47
C ARG A 273 5.92 -3.15 16.02
N GLY A 274 6.56 -3.96 15.19
CA GLY A 274 6.17 -4.23 13.82
C GLY A 274 4.80 -4.92 13.72
N LEU A 275 4.43 -5.42 12.54
CA LEU A 275 3.14 -6.06 12.33
C LEU A 275 2.90 -7.19 13.34
N ASP A 276 1.86 -7.03 14.14
CA ASP A 276 1.36 -8.01 15.11
C ASP A 276 -0.10 -7.68 15.42
N PRO A 277 -1.08 -8.44 14.91
CA PRO A 277 -2.49 -8.19 15.15
C PRO A 277 -2.94 -8.34 16.62
N ASP A 278 -2.11 -8.93 17.47
CA ASP A 278 -2.38 -9.07 18.91
C ASP A 278 -1.88 -7.86 19.73
N TYR A 279 -1.17 -6.92 19.09
CA TYR A 279 -0.66 -5.70 19.72
C TYR A 279 -1.38 -4.45 19.18
N PRO A 280 -1.96 -3.61 20.06
CA PRO A 280 -2.79 -2.48 19.61
C PRO A 280 -2.03 -1.43 18.83
N ASP A 281 -2.63 -0.88 17.75
CA ASP A 281 -2.08 0.24 17.00
C ASP A 281 -2.08 1.55 17.80
N VAL A 282 -3.00 1.72 18.74
CA VAL A 282 -2.97 2.87 19.67
C VAL A 282 -1.71 2.88 20.55
N GLU A 283 -1.15 1.73 20.90
CA GLU A 283 0.13 1.66 21.61
C GLU A 283 1.31 2.01 20.69
N ARG A 284 1.24 1.62 19.40
CA ARG A 284 2.20 2.07 18.38
C ARG A 284 2.15 3.58 18.20
N ALA A 285 0.96 4.16 18.14
CA ALA A 285 0.78 5.61 18.04
C ALA A 285 1.38 6.36 19.24
N LYS A 286 1.26 5.83 20.46
CA LYS A 286 1.88 6.44 21.66
C LYS A 286 3.41 6.47 21.56
N VAL A 287 4.04 5.41 21.02
CA VAL A 287 5.48 5.37 20.80
C VAL A 287 5.91 6.46 19.80
N PHE A 288 5.17 6.61 18.69
CA PHE A 288 5.43 7.67 17.73
C PHE A 288 5.25 9.07 18.35
N LEU A 289 4.18 9.29 19.13
CA LEU A 289 3.95 10.59 19.77
C LEU A 289 5.01 10.97 20.79
N ALA A 290 5.63 9.97 21.44
CA ALA A 290 6.79 10.22 22.31
C ALA A 290 8.01 10.69 21.49
N ASP A 291 8.29 10.08 20.33
CA ASP A 291 9.34 10.58 19.42
C ASP A 291 9.01 11.99 18.89
N LEU A 292 7.74 12.25 18.54
CA LEU A 292 7.29 13.57 18.07
C LEU A 292 7.53 14.66 19.11
N ALA A 293 7.23 14.36 20.39
CA ALA A 293 7.49 15.28 21.47
C ALA A 293 9.00 15.58 21.63
N GLU A 294 9.85 14.59 21.37
CA GLU A 294 11.32 14.81 21.38
C GLU A 294 11.78 15.61 20.15
N PHE A 295 11.19 15.36 18.98
CA PHE A 295 11.46 16.21 17.79
C PHE A 295 11.06 17.67 18.04
N GLU A 296 9.95 17.92 18.73
CA GLU A 296 9.56 19.29 19.10
C GLU A 296 10.54 19.98 20.04
N LYS A 297 11.09 19.27 21.03
CA LYS A 297 12.12 19.80 21.94
C LYS A 297 13.42 20.16 21.20
N THR A 298 13.85 19.27 20.30
CA THR A 298 15.10 19.47 19.56
C THR A 298 14.93 20.41 18.36
N GLY A 299 13.71 20.63 17.91
CA GLY A 299 13.41 21.36 16.67
C GLY A 299 13.80 20.60 15.41
N GLN A 300 14.05 19.28 15.50
CA GLN A 300 14.52 18.45 14.40
C GLN A 300 13.61 17.24 14.22
N MET A 301 12.89 17.19 13.11
CA MET A 301 12.13 16.02 12.69
C MET A 301 12.76 15.46 11.40
N PRO A 302 12.90 14.14 11.25
CA PRO A 302 13.40 13.54 10.01
C PRO A 302 12.56 13.93 8.78
N SER A 303 13.20 13.94 7.62
CA SER A 303 12.52 14.26 6.35
C SER A 303 11.60 13.14 5.88
N LEU A 304 11.92 11.87 6.19
CA LEU A 304 11.09 10.71 5.85
C LEU A 304 10.82 9.85 7.10
N LEU A 305 9.56 9.73 7.46
CA LEU A 305 9.09 8.85 8.52
C LEU A 305 8.29 7.71 7.87
N LEU A 306 8.75 6.49 8.06
CA LEU A 306 8.16 5.26 7.50
C LEU A 306 7.43 4.53 8.62
N MET A 307 6.14 4.25 8.47
CA MET A 307 5.32 3.66 9.54
C MET A 307 4.43 2.55 9.03
N ARG A 308 4.28 1.47 9.82
CA ARG A 308 3.35 0.38 9.53
C ARG A 308 2.28 0.31 10.62
N LEU A 309 1.00 0.47 10.24
CA LEU A 309 -0.18 0.31 11.09
C LEU A 309 -1.10 -0.72 10.45
N GLY A 310 -1.03 -1.97 10.89
CA GLY A 310 -1.64 -3.10 10.17
C GLY A 310 -2.78 -3.80 10.92
N ASN A 311 -3.35 -3.24 12.01
CA ASN A 311 -4.41 -3.93 12.75
C ASN A 311 -5.76 -3.90 12.02
N ASP A 312 -5.95 -3.00 11.07
CA ASP A 312 -7.10 -2.99 10.17
C ASP A 312 -7.21 -4.26 9.31
N ARG A 313 -6.09 -4.99 9.09
CA ARG A 313 -6.10 -6.35 8.54
C ARG A 313 -7.10 -7.26 9.25
N THR A 314 -7.23 -7.15 10.56
CA THR A 314 -7.99 -8.00 11.47
C THR A 314 -7.54 -9.47 11.49
N SER A 315 -7.95 -10.21 12.49
CA SER A 315 -7.79 -11.67 12.54
C SER A 315 -9.09 -12.40 12.19
N GLY A 316 -10.03 -11.72 11.54
CA GLY A 316 -11.36 -12.25 11.26
C GLY A 316 -12.06 -12.70 12.55
N LEU A 317 -12.80 -13.80 12.47
CA LEU A 317 -13.48 -14.38 13.62
C LEU A 317 -12.66 -15.47 14.33
N ALA A 318 -11.34 -15.48 14.21
CA ALA A 318 -10.48 -16.44 14.90
C ALA A 318 -10.73 -16.40 16.43
N PRO A 319 -10.92 -17.56 17.09
CA PRO A 319 -11.30 -17.63 18.51
C PRO A 319 -10.30 -16.91 19.43
N GLY A 320 -10.81 -16.09 20.34
CA GLY A 320 -10.01 -15.34 21.33
C GLY A 320 -9.20 -14.18 20.77
N LYS A 321 -9.18 -13.96 19.46
CA LYS A 321 -8.56 -12.78 18.83
C LYS A 321 -9.44 -11.56 18.94
N VAL A 322 -8.88 -10.37 18.75
CA VAL A 322 -9.62 -9.12 18.71
C VAL A 322 -10.66 -9.17 17.60
N ALA A 323 -11.90 -8.80 17.91
CA ALA A 323 -13.00 -8.80 16.95
C ALA A 323 -12.73 -7.80 15.80
N PRO A 324 -13.17 -8.10 14.57
CA PRO A 324 -12.81 -7.28 13.40
C PRO A 324 -13.15 -5.80 13.53
N LEU A 325 -14.31 -5.45 14.07
CA LEU A 325 -14.71 -4.05 14.26
C LEU A 325 -13.80 -3.34 15.28
N SER A 326 -13.44 -4.03 16.36
CA SER A 326 -12.55 -3.48 17.41
C SER A 326 -11.11 -3.31 16.89
N ALA A 327 -10.62 -4.26 16.10
CA ALA A 327 -9.29 -4.15 15.49
C ALA A 327 -9.20 -2.97 14.50
N PHE A 328 -10.25 -2.77 13.68
CA PHE A 328 -10.31 -1.61 12.80
C PHE A 328 -10.45 -0.30 13.58
N ALA A 329 -11.27 -0.27 14.63
CA ALA A 329 -11.43 0.93 15.46
C ALA A 329 -10.16 1.30 16.23
N ASP A 330 -9.34 0.33 16.62
CA ASP A 330 -8.02 0.55 17.21
C ASP A 330 -7.07 1.21 16.18
N ASN A 331 -7.02 0.70 14.97
CA ASN A 331 -6.27 1.32 13.87
C ASN A 331 -6.78 2.73 13.52
N ASP A 332 -8.11 2.92 13.47
CA ASP A 332 -8.74 4.23 13.24
C ASP A 332 -8.34 5.26 14.31
N ALA A 333 -8.40 4.87 15.57
CA ALA A 333 -8.01 5.72 16.69
C ALA A 333 -6.50 6.06 16.63
N ALA A 334 -5.65 5.08 16.32
CA ALA A 334 -4.21 5.29 16.17
C ALA A 334 -3.89 6.29 15.07
N LEU A 335 -4.51 6.15 13.88
CA LEU A 335 -4.36 7.10 12.78
C LEU A 335 -4.80 8.50 13.20
N GLY A 336 -5.97 8.61 13.86
CA GLY A 336 -6.47 9.88 14.38
C GLY A 336 -5.50 10.56 15.35
N MET A 337 -4.93 9.81 16.30
CA MET A 337 -3.93 10.30 17.27
C MET A 337 -2.67 10.83 16.58
N ILE A 338 -2.15 10.09 15.59
CA ILE A 338 -0.94 10.47 14.85
C ILE A 338 -1.18 11.76 14.07
N VAL A 339 -2.27 11.85 13.31
CA VAL A 339 -2.60 13.04 12.53
C VAL A 339 -2.87 14.25 13.44
N GLU A 340 -3.57 14.07 14.56
CA GLU A 340 -3.77 15.13 15.53
C GLU A 340 -2.44 15.64 16.10
N GLY A 341 -1.56 14.72 16.52
CA GLY A 341 -0.25 15.08 17.08
C GLY A 341 0.58 15.88 16.09
N ILE A 342 0.71 15.39 14.84
CA ILE A 342 1.48 16.07 13.80
C ILE A 342 0.85 17.42 13.45
N SER A 343 -0.47 17.48 13.27
CA SER A 343 -1.15 18.71 12.85
C SER A 343 -1.14 19.81 13.91
N LYS A 344 -0.92 19.47 15.18
CA LYS A 344 -0.74 20.42 16.30
C LYS A 344 0.74 20.76 16.54
N SER A 345 1.68 20.07 15.88
CA SER A 345 3.12 20.30 16.04
C SER A 345 3.62 21.51 15.25
N ARG A 346 4.78 22.03 15.64
CA ARG A 346 5.48 23.09 14.90
C ARG A 346 5.87 22.70 13.46
N PHE A 347 5.91 21.40 13.17
CA PHE A 347 6.31 20.87 11.87
C PHE A 347 5.15 20.83 10.87
N TRP A 348 3.90 20.97 11.33
CA TRP A 348 2.72 20.87 10.50
C TRP A 348 2.77 21.69 9.20
N PRO A 349 3.17 23.00 9.22
CA PRO A 349 3.18 23.81 8.00
C PRO A 349 4.04 23.26 6.86
N GLN A 350 4.95 22.32 7.14
CA GLN A 350 5.89 21.76 6.20
C GLN A 350 5.77 20.21 6.09
N THR A 351 4.66 19.63 6.55
CA THR A 351 4.47 18.17 6.60
C THR A 351 3.37 17.71 5.65
N ALA A 352 3.62 16.57 4.99
CA ALA A 352 2.58 15.79 4.33
C ALA A 352 2.58 14.35 4.88
N ILE A 353 1.38 13.85 5.17
CA ILE A 353 1.13 12.48 5.62
C ILE A 353 0.46 11.75 4.46
N PHE A 354 1.08 10.71 3.97
CA PHE A 354 0.55 9.81 2.95
C PHE A 354 0.19 8.50 3.62
N VAL A 355 -1.05 8.05 3.44
CA VAL A 355 -1.55 6.80 4.02
C VAL A 355 -2.16 5.98 2.91
N MET A 356 -1.84 4.70 2.84
CA MET A 356 -2.51 3.77 1.93
C MET A 356 -2.48 2.34 2.48
N GLU A 357 -3.38 1.53 1.98
CA GLU A 357 -3.31 0.07 2.13
C GLU A 357 -2.23 -0.48 1.18
N ASP A 358 -1.49 -1.49 1.59
CA ASP A 358 -0.52 -2.16 0.72
C ASP A 358 -1.21 -3.06 -0.32
N ASN A 359 -2.39 -3.58 0.02
CA ASN A 359 -3.24 -4.40 -0.82
C ASN A 359 -4.71 -4.31 -0.38
N ALA A 360 -5.64 -4.89 -1.14
CA ALA A 360 -7.07 -4.88 -0.89
C ALA A 360 -7.69 -6.29 -0.82
N GLN A 361 -6.90 -7.32 -0.52
CA GLN A 361 -7.31 -8.73 -0.68
C GLN A 361 -8.52 -9.16 0.16
N ASN A 362 -8.79 -8.51 1.29
CA ASN A 362 -9.82 -8.92 2.26
C ASN A 362 -11.06 -8.03 2.24
N GLY A 363 -11.51 -7.61 1.08
CA GLY A 363 -12.73 -6.83 1.00
C GLY A 363 -13.45 -6.87 -0.33
N PRO A 364 -14.76 -6.56 -0.30
CA PRO A 364 -15.55 -6.30 -1.49
C PRO A 364 -15.38 -4.88 -2.00
N ASP A 365 -15.45 -4.71 -3.32
CA ASP A 365 -15.61 -3.41 -3.97
C ASP A 365 -16.43 -3.55 -5.26
N HIS A 366 -17.32 -2.57 -5.55
CA HIS A 366 -18.22 -2.64 -6.70
C HIS A 366 -17.56 -2.18 -8.01
N VAL A 367 -16.42 -1.51 -7.95
CA VAL A 367 -15.68 -1.02 -9.14
C VAL A 367 -14.57 -1.97 -9.51
N ASP A 368 -13.68 -2.28 -8.56
CA ASP A 368 -12.53 -3.15 -8.77
C ASP A 368 -11.98 -3.69 -7.45
N SER A 369 -11.56 -4.95 -7.44
CA SER A 369 -11.00 -5.61 -6.26
C SER A 369 -9.71 -4.99 -5.72
N HIS A 370 -9.09 -4.06 -6.47
CA HIS A 370 -7.88 -3.32 -6.05
C HIS A 370 -8.19 -1.89 -5.62
N ARG A 371 -9.45 -1.41 -5.77
CA ARG A 371 -9.80 -0.07 -5.31
C ARG A 371 -9.74 0.02 -3.79
N SER A 372 -8.98 0.97 -3.26
CA SER A 372 -8.61 0.97 -1.86
C SER A 372 -8.65 2.34 -1.20
N VAL A 373 -8.44 2.35 0.11
CA VAL A 373 -8.39 3.55 0.95
C VAL A 373 -7.02 4.19 0.83
N ALA A 374 -6.99 5.50 0.55
CA ALA A 374 -5.76 6.28 0.60
C ALA A 374 -6.05 7.70 1.09
N PHE A 375 -5.02 8.33 1.68
CA PHE A 375 -5.10 9.71 2.16
C PHE A 375 -3.88 10.51 1.77
N VAL A 376 -4.13 11.79 1.46
CA VAL A 376 -3.13 12.86 1.38
C VAL A 376 -3.53 13.93 2.39
N ILE A 377 -2.81 13.98 3.51
CA ILE A 377 -3.13 14.80 4.67
C ILE A 377 -2.00 15.82 4.87
N SER A 378 -2.28 17.08 4.61
CA SER A 378 -1.29 18.16 4.64
C SER A 378 -2.00 19.50 4.74
N PRO A 379 -1.34 20.58 5.19
CA PRO A 379 -1.84 21.93 4.94
C PRO A 379 -2.11 22.21 3.46
N TYR A 380 -1.40 21.53 2.59
CA TYR A 380 -1.53 21.68 1.14
C TYR A 380 -2.56 20.77 0.49
N SER A 381 -3.26 19.91 1.22
CA SER A 381 -4.36 19.11 0.67
C SER A 381 -5.53 19.99 0.25
N ARG A 382 -6.23 19.62 -0.82
CA ARG A 382 -7.48 20.29 -1.25
C ARG A 382 -8.61 19.91 -0.31
N ARG A 383 -8.72 20.64 0.80
CA ARG A 383 -9.68 20.33 1.86
C ARG A 383 -11.12 20.31 1.38
N GLY A 384 -11.86 19.28 1.80
CA GLY A 384 -13.28 19.09 1.48
C GLY A 384 -13.56 18.76 0.01
N ALA A 385 -12.53 18.52 -0.79
CA ALA A 385 -12.68 18.15 -2.19
C ALA A 385 -12.78 16.64 -2.39
N VAL A 386 -13.37 16.23 -3.51
CA VAL A 386 -13.24 14.86 -4.05
C VAL A 386 -12.31 14.92 -5.25
N ASP A 387 -11.33 14.06 -5.27
CA ASP A 387 -10.46 13.86 -6.42
C ASP A 387 -10.70 12.44 -6.99
N SER A 388 -11.35 12.40 -8.15
CA SER A 388 -11.63 11.18 -8.89
C SER A 388 -10.58 10.87 -9.97
N THR A 389 -9.42 11.52 -9.91
CA THR A 389 -8.29 11.17 -10.78
C THR A 389 -7.85 9.76 -10.43
N MET A 390 -7.61 8.93 -11.44
CA MET A 390 -7.06 7.61 -11.22
C MET A 390 -5.63 7.72 -10.71
N TYR A 391 -5.41 7.24 -9.51
CA TYR A 391 -4.11 7.07 -8.88
C TYR A 391 -3.92 5.62 -8.42
N ASN A 392 -2.68 5.25 -8.21
CA ASN A 392 -2.32 3.95 -7.67
C ASN A 392 -1.13 4.05 -6.69
N THR A 393 -0.69 2.90 -6.18
CA THR A 393 0.48 2.80 -5.28
C THR A 393 1.69 3.56 -5.82
N THR A 394 2.03 3.39 -7.11
CA THR A 394 3.20 4.05 -7.71
C THR A 394 2.98 5.55 -7.93
N SER A 395 1.73 6.01 -8.04
CA SER A 395 1.40 7.45 -8.05
C SER A 395 1.74 8.11 -6.71
N MET A 396 1.44 7.45 -5.60
CA MET A 396 1.78 7.95 -4.26
C MET A 396 3.29 7.93 -4.04
N LEU A 397 3.98 6.86 -4.43
CA LEU A 397 5.45 6.79 -4.34
C LEU A 397 6.11 7.89 -5.17
N ARG A 398 5.69 8.08 -6.42
CA ARG A 398 6.23 9.15 -7.27
C ARG A 398 6.03 10.54 -6.66
N THR A 399 4.90 10.76 -6.01
CA THR A 399 4.63 12.00 -5.29
C THR A 399 5.60 12.20 -4.12
N ILE A 400 5.84 11.17 -3.33
CA ILE A 400 6.78 11.19 -2.21
C ILE A 400 8.20 11.43 -2.70
N GLU A 401 8.62 10.74 -3.75
CA GLU A 401 9.94 10.90 -4.36
C GLU A 401 10.19 12.33 -4.82
N LEU A 402 9.25 12.92 -5.56
CA LEU A 402 9.36 14.30 -6.03
C LEU A 402 9.46 15.30 -4.87
N ILE A 403 8.66 15.15 -3.81
CA ILE A 403 8.72 16.00 -2.62
C ILE A 403 10.08 15.89 -1.93
N LEU A 404 10.64 14.69 -1.85
CA LEU A 404 11.94 14.42 -1.22
C LEU A 404 13.14 14.68 -2.14
N GLY A 405 12.91 15.03 -3.41
CA GLY A 405 13.97 15.25 -4.40
C GLY A 405 14.62 13.97 -4.91
N LEU A 406 13.92 12.82 -4.77
CA LEU A 406 14.41 11.51 -5.21
C LEU A 406 14.02 11.23 -6.67
N ARG A 407 14.88 10.50 -7.37
CA ARG A 407 14.55 9.90 -8.66
C ARG A 407 13.63 8.68 -8.46
N PRO A 408 12.84 8.32 -9.48
CA PRO A 408 12.02 7.11 -9.40
C PRO A 408 12.89 5.86 -9.25
N MET A 409 12.34 4.85 -8.57
CA MET A 409 13.01 3.56 -8.33
C MET A 409 12.95 2.64 -9.54
N THR A 410 11.88 2.72 -10.32
CA THR A 410 11.58 1.81 -11.43
C THR A 410 10.91 2.55 -12.60
N MET A 411 10.67 1.83 -13.70
CA MET A 411 9.88 2.37 -14.80
C MET A 411 8.40 2.61 -14.41
N PHE A 412 7.90 1.91 -13.40
CA PHE A 412 6.48 1.99 -13.02
C PHE A 412 6.15 3.27 -12.25
N ASP A 413 6.98 3.68 -11.32
CA ASP A 413 6.83 4.97 -10.63
C ASP A 413 7.28 6.14 -11.50
N ALA A 414 8.31 5.96 -12.35
CA ALA A 414 8.69 6.96 -13.35
C ALA A 414 7.52 7.35 -14.27
N ALA A 415 6.74 6.36 -14.72
CA ALA A 415 5.57 6.58 -15.59
C ALA A 415 4.29 6.90 -14.82
N ALA A 416 4.29 6.80 -13.49
CA ALA A 416 3.11 7.05 -12.69
C ALA A 416 2.74 8.54 -12.66
N ARG A 417 1.44 8.83 -12.66
CA ARG A 417 0.91 10.18 -12.48
C ARG A 417 1.07 10.62 -11.03
N PRO A 418 1.86 11.68 -10.72
CA PRO A 418 1.88 12.24 -9.38
C PRO A 418 0.54 12.81 -8.95
N MET A 419 0.31 12.91 -7.66
CA MET A 419 -0.99 13.29 -7.08
C MET A 419 -1.19 14.82 -7.05
N PHE A 420 -0.87 15.51 -8.14
CA PHE A 420 -0.96 16.97 -8.24
C PHE A 420 -2.35 17.52 -7.92
N ASN A 421 -3.42 16.83 -8.37
CA ASN A 421 -4.79 17.28 -8.17
C ASN A 421 -5.29 17.12 -6.74
N ALA A 422 -4.64 16.29 -5.93
CA ALA A 422 -4.98 16.14 -4.51
C ALA A 422 -4.47 17.31 -3.64
N MET A 423 -3.59 18.15 -4.18
CA MET A 423 -2.93 19.23 -3.43
C MET A 423 -3.12 20.60 -4.09
N GLN A 424 -2.82 21.65 -3.34
CA GLN A 424 -2.91 23.07 -3.75
C GLN A 424 -1.76 23.88 -3.13
N ASN A 425 -1.37 24.98 -3.76
CA ASN A 425 -0.26 25.81 -3.28
C ASN A 425 -0.58 26.67 -2.04
N THR A 426 -1.85 26.99 -1.81
CA THR A 426 -2.24 27.79 -0.64
C THR A 426 -2.46 26.85 0.55
N PRO A 427 -1.60 26.91 1.60
CA PRO A 427 -1.74 26.03 2.73
C PRO A 427 -2.90 26.44 3.65
N ASP A 428 -3.60 25.45 4.18
CA ASP A 428 -4.56 25.58 5.28
C ASP A 428 -3.99 24.84 6.49
N THR A 429 -3.42 25.59 7.41
CA THR A 429 -2.73 25.06 8.59
C THR A 429 -3.63 24.72 9.77
N ARG A 430 -4.96 24.78 9.62
CA ARG A 430 -5.89 24.38 10.68
C ARG A 430 -5.56 22.95 11.12
N PRO A 431 -5.36 22.71 12.44
CA PRO A 431 -5.04 21.39 12.92
C PRO A 431 -6.25 20.46 12.84
N TYR A 432 -5.97 19.17 12.75
CA TYR A 432 -6.97 18.12 12.91
C TYR A 432 -7.23 17.85 14.38
N THR A 433 -8.48 17.50 14.71
CA THR A 433 -8.86 17.01 16.03
C THR A 433 -9.42 15.60 15.89
N ALA A 434 -8.81 14.64 16.56
CA ALA A 434 -9.19 13.23 16.48
C ALA A 434 -10.57 12.98 17.12
N GLU A 435 -11.35 12.12 16.49
CA GLU A 435 -12.57 11.56 17.07
C GLU A 435 -12.24 10.48 18.10
N LYS A 436 -13.00 10.47 19.18
CA LYS A 436 -12.89 9.38 20.16
C LYS A 436 -13.48 8.08 19.59
N PRO A 437 -12.91 6.91 19.96
CA PRO A 437 -13.51 5.64 19.62
C PRO A 437 -14.97 5.56 20.05
N ARG A 438 -15.84 5.06 19.16
CA ARG A 438 -17.28 4.91 19.42
C ARG A 438 -17.68 3.49 19.77
N ILE A 439 -16.74 2.55 19.63
CA ILE A 439 -16.86 1.13 20.03
C ILE A 439 -15.63 0.71 20.83
N PRO A 440 -15.71 -0.38 21.63
CA PRO A 440 -14.55 -0.90 22.35
C PRO A 440 -13.41 -1.29 21.40
N LEU A 441 -12.17 -0.99 21.77
CA LEU A 441 -10.97 -1.30 20.94
C LEU A 441 -10.42 -2.72 21.20
N ASN A 442 -10.91 -3.41 22.21
CA ASN A 442 -10.34 -4.66 22.69
C ASN A 442 -11.37 -5.78 22.85
N GLU A 443 -12.55 -5.64 22.26
CA GLU A 443 -13.52 -6.73 22.22
C GLU A 443 -12.92 -7.95 21.50
N ARG A 444 -13.17 -9.14 22.05
CA ARG A 444 -12.59 -10.38 21.51
C ARG A 444 -13.67 -11.31 21.01
N ASN A 445 -13.35 -12.02 19.95
CA ASN A 445 -14.18 -13.13 19.49
C ASN A 445 -14.33 -14.18 20.61
N PRO A 446 -15.48 -14.88 20.68
CA PRO A 446 -15.65 -15.97 21.62
C PRO A 446 -14.50 -16.98 21.54
N GLY A 447 -14.00 -17.43 22.68
CA GLY A 447 -13.02 -18.54 22.75
C GLY A 447 -13.66 -19.86 22.32
N THR A 448 -12.85 -20.83 21.89
CA THR A 448 -13.31 -22.21 21.68
C THR A 448 -13.84 -22.76 23.01
N ARG A 449 -15.09 -23.26 23.04
CA ARG A 449 -15.58 -23.99 24.19
C ARG A 449 -14.72 -25.25 24.35
N ARG A 450 -14.26 -25.53 25.60
CA ARG A 450 -13.67 -26.83 25.95
C ARG A 450 -14.77 -27.90 25.69
N GLY A 451 -14.71 -28.60 24.57
CA GLY A 451 -15.70 -29.61 24.21
C GLY A 451 -15.90 -29.82 22.70
N ASP A 452 -15.48 -28.90 21.87
CA ASP A 452 -15.68 -29.01 20.40
C ASP A 452 -14.58 -29.85 19.68
N ASN A 453 -13.88 -30.74 20.42
CA ASN A 453 -12.97 -31.74 19.86
C ASN A 453 -13.75 -32.97 19.36
N HIS A 454 -14.69 -32.78 18.45
CA HIS A 454 -15.15 -33.84 17.57
C HIS A 454 -14.78 -33.45 16.14
N ALA A 455 -13.51 -33.74 15.80
CA ALA A 455 -13.13 -33.89 14.41
C ALA A 455 -13.59 -35.26 13.90
N PRO A 456 -14.18 -35.35 12.70
CA PRO A 456 -14.26 -36.62 11.98
C PRO A 456 -12.90 -37.05 11.45
#